data_776e50be8cf60233b7b1489a6cf1a0a3
#
_entry.id   776e50be8cf60233b7b1489a6cf1a0a3
#
_cell.length_a   1.000
_cell.length_b   1.000
_cell.length_c   1.000
_cell.angle_alpha   90.00
_cell.angle_beta   90.00
_cell.angle_gamma   90.00
#
_symmetry.space_group_name_H-M   'P 1'
#
loop_
_entity.id
_entity.type
_entity.pdbx_description
1 polymer ?
#
loop_
_entity_poly.entity_id
_entity_poly.type
_entity_poly.pdbx_seq_one_letter_code
_entity_poly.pdbx_strand_id
1 'polypeptide(L)'
;MTADSCNPCLTLENTIDVQEVPMTKSVVLADPRGFCAGVDRAILTVQTILKAAEASGKRTREDGLPPVYVRRQIVHNKHVVEDLAGQGAVFVQELAEIPDAAAQAGIPVVFSAHGVSPVVKAEAGRRGMHVVDATCPLVGKVHREVLRFVREGYEIVYIGHKGHDEAVGVVGESPEHVHLIEHESDVDSLDFAPDTKLVLLSQTTLSVDETADTIAALKAKFPWIQEPPSSDICYATSNRQAAVKLVAQQSDCVVIVGSANSSNSVRLMEVAQEGLGERGKAYRVDDASELDPAWFEGLESVGISSGASVPDELVSGVIDALQNLGFTGMKSVETIKENMHFVLPAELRRKK
;
A
#
# COMPACT_ATOMS: atom_id res chain seq x y z
N MET A 1 20.76 -90.17 -27.36
CA MET A 1 19.94 -89.75 -28.53
C MET A 1 18.83 -88.95 -27.99
N THR A 2 18.87 -87.68 -28.19
CA THR A 2 17.87 -86.78 -28.63
C THR A 2 18.18 -85.39 -28.15
N ALA A 3 18.03 -84.44 -29.06
CA ALA A 3 18.58 -83.12 -29.07
C ALA A 3 17.80 -82.15 -28.16
N ASP A 4 18.59 -81.28 -27.58
CA ASP A 4 18.17 -80.03 -26.96
C ASP A 4 17.69 -79.01 -28.03
N SER A 5 16.52 -78.46 -27.84
CA SER A 5 16.07 -77.27 -28.57
C SER A 5 16.09 -76.08 -27.61
N CYS A 6 17.10 -75.26 -27.76
CA CYS A 6 17.25 -74.00 -27.06
C CYS A 6 16.33 -72.95 -27.71
N ASN A 7 15.42 -72.35 -26.95
CA ASN A 7 14.52 -71.30 -27.37
C ASN A 7 15.20 -69.93 -27.07
N PRO A 8 15.31 -68.97 -28.02
CA PRO A 8 15.92 -67.69 -27.73
C PRO A 8 14.94 -66.78 -26.97
N CYS A 9 15.44 -66.30 -25.85
CA CYS A 9 14.80 -65.28 -25.02
C CYS A 9 14.80 -63.94 -25.76
N LEU A 10 13.63 -63.49 -26.23
CA LEU A 10 13.41 -62.15 -26.75
C LEU A 10 13.35 -61.16 -25.58
N THR A 11 14.41 -60.41 -25.35
CA THR A 11 14.41 -59.21 -24.50
C THR A 11 13.74 -58.08 -25.26
N LEU A 12 12.49 -57.76 -24.90
CA LEU A 12 11.82 -56.51 -25.27
C LEU A 12 12.40 -55.41 -24.37
N GLU A 13 13.34 -54.62 -24.90
CA GLU A 13 13.70 -53.33 -24.29
C GLU A 13 12.55 -52.36 -24.61
N ASN A 14 11.61 -52.20 -23.65
CA ASN A 14 10.68 -51.12 -23.62
C ASN A 14 11.41 -49.85 -23.18
N THR A 15 12.00 -49.11 -24.12
CA THR A 15 12.35 -47.71 -23.92
C THR A 15 11.05 -46.93 -23.82
N ILE A 16 10.64 -46.62 -22.57
CA ILE A 16 9.60 -45.64 -22.31
C ILE A 16 10.22 -44.28 -22.66
N ASP A 17 9.85 -43.78 -23.83
CA ASP A 17 10.15 -42.41 -24.21
C ASP A 17 9.32 -41.49 -23.31
N VAL A 18 9.90 -41.06 -22.18
CA VAL A 18 9.34 -40.07 -21.30
C VAL A 18 9.47 -38.75 -22.05
N GLN A 19 8.49 -38.42 -22.86
CA GLN A 19 8.34 -37.05 -23.35
C GLN A 19 8.25 -36.15 -22.13
N GLU A 20 9.32 -35.41 -21.83
CA GLU A 20 9.29 -34.29 -20.91
C GLU A 20 8.22 -33.32 -21.44
N VAL A 21 7.05 -33.28 -20.80
CA VAL A 21 6.08 -32.23 -21.01
C VAL A 21 6.77 -30.94 -20.61
N PRO A 22 7.02 -30.00 -21.53
CA PRO A 22 7.71 -28.76 -21.18
C PRO A 22 6.92 -28.09 -20.06
N MET A 23 7.59 -27.89 -18.92
CA MET A 23 6.97 -27.13 -17.82
C MET A 23 6.65 -25.75 -18.35
N THR A 24 5.37 -25.42 -18.41
CA THR A 24 4.91 -24.11 -18.89
C THR A 24 5.33 -23.06 -17.86
N LYS A 25 6.18 -22.12 -18.25
CA LYS A 25 6.53 -20.98 -17.41
C LYS A 25 5.26 -20.29 -16.92
N SER A 26 5.21 -19.95 -15.65
CA SER A 26 3.98 -19.51 -15.00
C SER A 26 4.12 -18.22 -14.20
N VAL A 27 3.04 -17.44 -14.20
CA VAL A 27 2.81 -16.33 -13.27
C VAL A 27 2.08 -16.86 -12.04
N VAL A 28 2.57 -16.50 -10.85
CA VAL A 28 1.94 -16.78 -9.55
C VAL A 28 1.38 -15.48 -8.99
N LEU A 29 0.08 -15.31 -9.04
CA LEU A 29 -0.60 -14.06 -8.74
C LEU A 29 -1.12 -14.04 -7.30
N ALA A 30 -0.74 -13.01 -6.53
CA ALA A 30 -1.23 -12.81 -5.17
C ALA A 30 -2.69 -12.36 -5.15
N ASP A 31 -3.47 -12.86 -4.18
CA ASP A 31 -4.79 -12.37 -3.84
C ASP A 31 -4.98 -12.37 -2.31
N PRO A 32 -5.27 -11.21 -1.64
CA PRO A 32 -5.58 -9.90 -2.25
C PRO A 32 -4.35 -9.12 -2.75
N ARG A 33 -4.60 -8.24 -3.71
CA ARG A 33 -3.69 -7.24 -4.25
C ARG A 33 -4.47 -5.98 -4.66
N GLY A 34 -3.77 -4.94 -5.14
CA GLY A 34 -4.41 -3.74 -5.68
C GLY A 34 -5.19 -2.92 -4.64
N PHE A 35 -6.15 -2.14 -5.09
CA PHE A 35 -6.86 -1.17 -4.26
C PHE A 35 -7.44 -1.74 -2.98
N CYS A 36 -7.21 -1.04 -1.87
CA CYS A 36 -7.90 -1.29 -0.60
C CYS A 36 -9.09 -0.34 -0.44
N ALA A 37 -9.99 -0.63 0.49
CA ALA A 37 -11.18 0.20 0.73
C ALA A 37 -10.86 1.66 1.09
N GLY A 38 -9.71 1.93 1.73
CA GLY A 38 -9.27 3.30 2.06
C GLY A 38 -8.87 4.08 0.81
N VAL A 39 -8.15 3.44 -0.09
CA VAL A 39 -7.73 3.98 -1.38
C VAL A 39 -8.93 4.20 -2.29
N ASP A 40 -9.80 3.20 -2.45
CA ASP A 40 -11.04 3.33 -3.23
C ASP A 40 -11.86 4.53 -2.77
N ARG A 41 -12.06 4.66 -1.46
CA ARG A 41 -12.79 5.79 -0.88
C ARG A 41 -12.16 7.14 -1.24
N ALA A 42 -10.83 7.25 -1.18
CA ALA A 42 -10.12 8.50 -1.46
C ALA A 42 -10.24 8.89 -2.95
N ILE A 43 -10.01 7.94 -3.84
CA ILE A 43 -10.15 8.15 -5.30
C ILE A 43 -11.60 8.50 -5.66
N LEU A 44 -12.57 7.72 -5.18
CA LEU A 44 -14.00 7.97 -5.40
C LEU A 44 -14.45 9.34 -4.87
N THR A 45 -13.81 9.87 -3.81
CA THR A 45 -14.06 11.20 -3.29
C THR A 45 -13.76 12.25 -4.36
N VAL A 46 -12.56 12.23 -4.96
CA VAL A 46 -12.18 13.19 -6.00
C VAL A 46 -13.03 13.00 -7.26
N GLN A 47 -13.21 11.77 -7.72
CA GLN A 47 -14.03 11.45 -8.89
C GLN A 47 -15.49 11.91 -8.73
N THR A 48 -16.06 11.80 -7.52
CA THR A 48 -17.43 12.26 -7.24
C THR A 48 -17.55 13.78 -7.39
N ILE A 49 -16.54 14.53 -6.92
CA ILE A 49 -16.49 15.99 -7.08
C ILE A 49 -16.35 16.36 -8.56
N LEU A 50 -15.44 15.70 -9.28
CA LEU A 50 -15.21 15.93 -10.71
C LEU A 50 -16.49 15.67 -11.54
N LYS A 51 -17.16 14.54 -11.30
CA LYS A 51 -18.45 14.21 -11.96
C LYS A 51 -19.55 15.22 -11.65
N ALA A 52 -19.62 15.70 -10.41
CA ALA A 52 -20.60 16.74 -10.03
C ALA A 52 -20.30 18.08 -10.71
N ALA A 53 -19.02 18.45 -10.84
CA ALA A 53 -18.60 19.65 -11.56
C ALA A 53 -18.93 19.55 -13.06
N GLU A 54 -18.69 18.39 -13.68
CA GLU A 54 -19.05 18.14 -15.08
C GLU A 54 -20.56 18.24 -15.31
N ALA A 55 -21.37 17.57 -14.49
CA ALA A 55 -22.82 17.59 -14.56
C ALA A 55 -23.44 19.00 -14.37
N SER A 56 -22.73 19.86 -13.63
CA SER A 56 -23.16 21.27 -13.41
C SER A 56 -22.55 22.27 -14.40
N GLY A 57 -21.81 21.82 -15.43
CA GLY A 57 -21.11 22.67 -16.39
C GLY A 57 -19.94 23.47 -15.80
N LYS A 58 -19.43 23.07 -14.61
CA LYS A 58 -18.36 23.79 -13.89
C LYS A 58 -16.98 23.14 -14.09
N ARG A 59 -16.82 22.21 -15.01
CA ARG A 59 -15.53 21.58 -15.30
C ARG A 59 -14.54 22.58 -15.93
N THR A 60 -15.04 23.41 -16.82
CA THR A 60 -14.35 24.59 -17.38
C THR A 60 -15.05 25.84 -16.87
N ARG A 61 -14.46 26.49 -15.88
CA ARG A 61 -15.02 27.70 -15.27
C ARG A 61 -14.50 28.94 -16.00
N GLU A 62 -15.34 29.97 -16.13
CA GLU A 62 -14.98 31.27 -16.74
C GLU A 62 -13.88 32.00 -15.92
N ASP A 63 -13.84 31.74 -14.59
CA ASP A 63 -12.85 32.31 -13.67
C ASP A 63 -11.47 31.59 -13.72
N GLY A 64 -11.33 30.54 -14.56
CA GLY A 64 -10.10 29.76 -14.73
C GLY A 64 -9.75 28.86 -13.53
N LEU A 65 -10.60 28.80 -12.50
CA LEU A 65 -10.37 27.92 -11.35
C LEU A 65 -10.71 26.46 -11.68
N PRO A 66 -9.94 25.48 -11.14
CA PRO A 66 -10.24 24.06 -11.33
C PRO A 66 -11.49 23.63 -10.56
N PRO A 67 -12.09 22.48 -10.90
CA PRO A 67 -13.23 21.94 -10.18
C PRO A 67 -12.88 21.46 -8.76
N VAL A 68 -11.63 21.11 -8.50
CA VAL A 68 -11.15 20.62 -7.20
C VAL A 68 -9.64 20.79 -7.05
N TYR A 69 -9.22 21.13 -5.85
CA TYR A 69 -7.81 21.01 -5.41
C TYR A 69 -7.64 19.78 -4.56
N VAL A 70 -6.49 19.13 -4.67
CA VAL A 70 -6.09 17.98 -3.82
C VAL A 70 -4.74 18.32 -3.18
N ARG A 71 -4.70 18.32 -1.83
CA ARG A 71 -3.45 18.56 -1.13
C ARG A 71 -2.62 17.29 -1.09
N ARG A 72 -1.40 17.38 -1.62
CA ARG A 72 -0.47 16.28 -1.87
C ARG A 72 -1.10 15.22 -2.78
N GLN A 73 -0.48 14.05 -2.89
CA GLN A 73 -1.07 12.96 -3.65
C GLN A 73 -2.26 12.36 -2.91
N ILE A 74 -3.38 12.14 -3.59
CA ILE A 74 -4.56 11.53 -2.98
C ILE A 74 -4.25 10.15 -2.40
N VAL A 75 -3.42 9.38 -3.09
CA VAL A 75 -2.77 8.13 -2.72
C VAL A 75 -1.40 8.09 -3.38
N HIS A 76 -0.45 7.33 -2.85
CA HIS A 76 0.90 7.22 -3.42
C HIS A 76 0.90 6.29 -4.65
N ASN A 77 0.43 6.83 -5.79
CA ASN A 77 0.49 6.18 -7.10
C ASN A 77 0.46 7.26 -8.20
N LYS A 78 1.52 7.33 -9.02
CA LYS A 78 1.67 8.36 -10.06
C LYS A 78 0.55 8.32 -11.10
N HIS A 79 0.15 7.11 -11.56
CA HIS A 79 -0.88 6.94 -12.58
C HIS A 79 -2.26 7.39 -12.09
N VAL A 80 -2.59 7.11 -10.82
CA VAL A 80 -3.84 7.60 -10.21
C VAL A 80 -3.85 9.13 -10.14
N VAL A 81 -2.72 9.74 -9.75
CA VAL A 81 -2.58 11.21 -9.70
C VAL A 81 -2.71 11.82 -11.09
N GLU A 82 -2.02 11.25 -12.09
CA GLU A 82 -2.06 11.70 -13.49
C GLU A 82 -3.45 11.55 -14.10
N ASP A 83 -4.14 10.43 -13.86
CA ASP A 83 -5.51 10.20 -14.34
C ASP A 83 -6.49 11.25 -13.75
N LEU A 84 -6.45 11.48 -12.45
CA LEU A 84 -7.30 12.49 -11.81
C LEU A 84 -6.96 13.91 -12.26
N ALA A 85 -5.66 14.21 -12.48
CA ALA A 85 -5.22 15.50 -13.03
C ALA A 85 -5.72 15.68 -14.47
N GLY A 86 -5.68 14.64 -15.31
CA GLY A 86 -6.25 14.63 -16.66
C GLY A 86 -7.77 14.86 -16.66
N GLN A 87 -8.46 14.47 -15.60
CA GLN A 87 -9.88 14.73 -15.40
C GLN A 87 -10.17 16.15 -14.86
N GLY A 88 -9.13 16.93 -14.49
CA GLY A 88 -9.23 18.33 -14.08
C GLY A 88 -8.97 18.60 -12.59
N ALA A 89 -8.55 17.63 -11.80
CA ALA A 89 -8.09 17.87 -10.44
C ALA A 89 -6.73 18.59 -10.45
N VAL A 90 -6.53 19.57 -9.58
CA VAL A 90 -5.24 20.24 -9.41
C VAL A 90 -4.62 19.81 -8.09
N PHE A 91 -3.44 19.20 -8.18
CA PHE A 91 -2.66 18.77 -7.03
C PHE A 91 -1.72 19.87 -6.58
N VAL A 92 -1.70 20.17 -5.28
CA VAL A 92 -0.84 21.14 -4.63
C VAL A 92 -0.10 20.49 -3.47
N GLN A 93 1.11 20.95 -3.17
CA GLN A 93 1.86 20.43 -2.01
C GLN A 93 1.31 21.02 -0.71
N GLU A 94 1.11 22.35 -0.69
CA GLU A 94 0.63 23.05 0.50
C GLU A 94 -0.59 23.93 0.19
N LEU A 95 -1.40 24.19 1.21
CA LEU A 95 -2.61 25.02 1.06
C LEU A 95 -2.29 26.44 0.58
N ALA A 96 -1.10 26.96 0.87
CA ALA A 96 -0.66 28.28 0.44
C ALA A 96 -0.60 28.45 -1.08
N GLU A 97 -0.48 27.36 -1.83
CA GLU A 97 -0.48 27.39 -3.30
C GLU A 97 -1.90 27.58 -3.89
N ILE A 98 -2.95 27.37 -3.09
CA ILE A 98 -4.32 27.55 -3.51
C ILE A 98 -4.67 29.04 -3.43
N PRO A 99 -5.14 29.69 -4.53
CA PRO A 99 -5.53 31.09 -4.50
C PRO A 99 -6.72 31.34 -3.55
N ASP A 100 -6.75 32.49 -2.87
CA ASP A 100 -7.87 32.86 -1.99
C ASP A 100 -9.19 32.97 -2.76
N ALA A 101 -9.14 33.32 -4.05
CA ALA A 101 -10.29 33.28 -4.95
C ALA A 101 -10.97 31.90 -5.01
N ALA A 102 -10.20 30.81 -4.87
CA ALA A 102 -10.76 29.46 -4.85
C ALA A 102 -11.60 29.20 -3.59
N ALA A 103 -11.13 29.66 -2.42
CA ALA A 103 -11.92 29.58 -1.18
C ALA A 103 -13.19 30.43 -1.28
N GLN A 104 -13.10 31.66 -1.81
CA GLN A 104 -14.23 32.54 -2.04
C GLN A 104 -15.27 31.95 -3.03
N ALA A 105 -14.78 31.24 -4.06
CA ALA A 105 -15.62 30.55 -5.04
C ALA A 105 -16.19 29.23 -4.53
N GLY A 106 -15.83 28.79 -3.30
CA GLY A 106 -16.25 27.54 -2.70
C GLY A 106 -15.71 26.29 -3.41
N ILE A 107 -14.52 26.40 -4.04
CA ILE A 107 -13.89 25.26 -4.69
C ILE A 107 -13.48 24.22 -3.61
N PRO A 108 -13.87 22.94 -3.77
CA PRO A 108 -13.48 21.90 -2.83
C PRO A 108 -11.97 21.70 -2.76
N VAL A 109 -11.46 21.53 -1.54
CA VAL A 109 -10.07 21.11 -1.26
C VAL A 109 -10.11 19.75 -0.59
N VAL A 110 -9.54 18.74 -1.23
CA VAL A 110 -9.55 17.36 -0.73
C VAL A 110 -8.27 17.10 0.06
N PHE A 111 -8.39 16.60 1.29
CA PHE A 111 -7.29 16.03 2.04
C PHE A 111 -7.13 14.55 1.68
N SER A 112 -5.89 14.10 1.52
CA SER A 112 -5.55 12.75 1.03
C SER A 112 -5.92 11.64 2.01
N ALA A 113 -5.81 10.39 1.55
CA ALA A 113 -6.02 9.20 2.37
C ALA A 113 -5.11 9.13 3.62
N HIS A 114 -3.94 9.78 3.57
CA HIS A 114 -2.91 9.74 4.60
C HIS A 114 -3.22 10.60 5.84
N GLY A 115 -4.25 11.45 5.77
CA GLY A 115 -4.58 12.38 6.83
C GLY A 115 -3.71 13.65 6.82
N VAL A 116 -4.03 14.58 7.69
CA VAL A 116 -3.32 15.84 7.84
C VAL A 116 -3.28 16.27 9.31
N SER A 117 -2.24 17.02 9.68
CA SER A 117 -2.11 17.57 11.03
C SER A 117 -3.18 18.63 11.34
N PRO A 118 -3.45 18.90 12.64
CA PRO A 118 -4.34 19.98 13.07
C PRO A 118 -3.98 21.36 12.51
N VAL A 119 -2.68 21.64 12.31
CA VAL A 119 -2.19 22.92 11.76
C VAL A 119 -2.75 23.14 10.36
N VAL A 120 -2.73 22.09 9.51
CA VAL A 120 -3.30 22.16 8.14
C VAL A 120 -4.81 22.37 8.20
N LYS A 121 -5.52 21.68 9.10
CA LYS A 121 -6.98 21.86 9.28
C LYS A 121 -7.30 23.28 9.74
N ALA A 122 -6.54 23.83 10.68
CA ALA A 122 -6.70 25.19 11.19
C ALA A 122 -6.43 26.24 10.11
N GLU A 123 -5.42 26.03 9.25
CA GLU A 123 -5.13 26.91 8.12
C GLU A 123 -6.29 26.93 7.12
N ALA A 124 -6.77 25.75 6.71
CA ALA A 124 -7.94 25.64 5.83
C ALA A 124 -9.15 26.36 6.39
N GLY A 125 -9.42 26.20 7.70
CA GLY A 125 -10.50 26.88 8.41
C GLY A 125 -10.35 28.40 8.43
N ARG A 126 -9.14 28.92 8.74
CA ARG A 126 -8.86 30.36 8.73
C ARG A 126 -9.09 31.00 7.34
N ARG A 127 -8.77 30.25 6.27
CA ARG A 127 -8.94 30.68 4.89
C ARG A 127 -10.36 30.44 4.36
N GLY A 128 -11.28 29.87 5.17
CA GLY A 128 -12.65 29.58 4.76
C GLY A 128 -12.76 28.57 3.62
N MET A 129 -11.80 27.64 3.49
CA MET A 129 -11.79 26.63 2.44
C MET A 129 -12.89 25.60 2.63
N HIS A 130 -13.50 25.18 1.53
CA HIS A 130 -14.47 24.07 1.53
C HIS A 130 -13.70 22.74 1.52
N VAL A 131 -13.37 22.21 2.71
CA VAL A 131 -12.61 20.98 2.86
C VAL A 131 -13.50 19.74 2.71
N VAL A 132 -13.02 18.75 1.97
CA VAL A 132 -13.54 17.37 1.92
C VAL A 132 -12.45 16.43 2.41
N ASP A 133 -12.66 15.82 3.56
CA ASP A 133 -11.64 14.96 4.20
C ASP A 133 -11.74 13.51 3.72
N ALA A 134 -10.80 13.13 2.84
CA ALA A 134 -10.70 11.76 2.33
C ALA A 134 -9.78 10.84 3.17
N THR A 135 -9.33 11.28 4.34
CA THR A 135 -8.51 10.47 5.25
C THR A 135 -9.10 9.07 5.43
N CYS A 136 -8.29 8.04 5.23
CA CYS A 136 -8.69 6.66 5.47
C CYS A 136 -9.19 6.50 6.92
N PRO A 137 -10.36 5.87 7.16
CA PRO A 137 -10.87 5.67 8.52
C PRO A 137 -9.91 4.97 9.47
N LEU A 138 -8.99 4.10 8.94
CA LEU A 138 -7.98 3.41 9.74
C LEU A 138 -6.84 4.36 10.15
N VAL A 139 -6.39 5.22 9.26
CA VAL A 139 -5.47 6.33 9.61
C VAL A 139 -6.13 7.26 10.62
N GLY A 140 -7.39 7.63 10.39
CA GLY A 140 -8.17 8.44 11.34
C GLY A 140 -8.37 7.78 12.72
N LYS A 141 -8.27 6.42 12.81
CA LYS A 141 -8.22 5.71 14.10
C LYS A 141 -6.96 6.12 14.85
N VAL A 142 -5.79 6.04 14.23
CA VAL A 142 -4.50 6.38 14.85
C VAL A 142 -4.49 7.83 15.34
N HIS A 143 -4.94 8.78 14.53
CA HIS A 143 -5.09 10.19 14.94
C HIS A 143 -5.95 10.34 16.21
N ARG A 144 -7.09 9.64 16.27
CA ARG A 144 -7.95 9.68 17.48
C ARG A 144 -7.31 9.02 18.70
N GLU A 145 -6.51 7.99 18.49
CA GLU A 145 -5.78 7.33 19.57
C GLU A 145 -4.70 8.24 20.16
N VAL A 146 -3.95 8.96 19.33
CA VAL A 146 -3.01 10.01 19.81
C VAL A 146 -3.76 10.99 20.71
N LEU A 147 -4.85 11.59 20.23
CA LEU A 147 -5.61 12.59 21.00
C LEU A 147 -6.20 12.02 22.28
N ARG A 148 -6.59 10.75 22.30
CA ARG A 148 -7.09 10.07 23.50
C ARG A 148 -5.98 9.86 24.50
N PHE A 149 -4.86 9.27 24.09
CA PHE A 149 -3.77 8.93 24.98
C PHE A 149 -3.09 10.16 25.57
N VAL A 150 -2.91 11.22 24.79
CA VAL A 150 -2.40 12.51 25.29
C VAL A 150 -3.32 13.08 26.38
N ARG A 151 -4.66 13.06 26.20
CA ARG A 151 -5.61 13.49 27.24
C ARG A 151 -5.56 12.62 28.50
N GLU A 152 -5.18 11.35 28.39
CA GLU A 152 -5.02 10.41 29.49
C GLU A 152 -3.62 10.52 30.14
N GLY A 153 -2.75 11.43 29.65
CA GLY A 153 -1.42 11.73 30.17
C GLY A 153 -0.35 10.72 29.76
N TYR A 154 -0.46 10.14 28.59
CA TYR A 154 0.55 9.24 28.02
C TYR A 154 1.54 10.00 27.12
N GLU A 155 2.79 9.56 27.15
CA GLU A 155 3.75 9.75 26.08
C GLU A 155 3.56 8.62 25.06
N ILE A 156 3.72 8.94 23.78
CA ILE A 156 3.43 8.03 22.66
C ILE A 156 4.72 7.74 21.91
N VAL A 157 5.13 6.50 21.86
CA VAL A 157 6.17 6.05 20.93
C VAL A 157 5.45 5.65 19.64
N TYR A 158 5.75 6.35 18.55
CA TYR A 158 5.14 6.13 17.26
C TYR A 158 6.16 5.50 16.29
N ILE A 159 5.91 4.26 15.84
CA ILE A 159 6.74 3.58 14.86
C ILE A 159 6.26 3.99 13.47
N GLY A 160 7.12 4.62 12.68
CA GLY A 160 6.73 5.12 11.35
C GLY A 160 7.88 5.76 10.58
N HIS A 161 7.69 6.00 9.29
CA HIS A 161 8.75 6.59 8.46
C HIS A 161 8.75 8.11 8.56
N LYS A 162 9.90 8.66 8.90
CA LYS A 162 10.12 10.11 8.97
C LYS A 162 9.85 10.76 7.60
N GLY A 163 8.99 11.77 7.61
CA GLY A 163 8.61 12.49 6.38
C GLY A 163 7.49 11.85 5.57
N HIS A 164 7.05 10.64 5.88
CA HIS A 164 5.86 10.08 5.28
C HIS A 164 4.61 10.87 5.67
N ASP A 165 3.68 11.09 4.72
CA ASP A 165 2.50 11.94 4.91
C ASP A 165 1.65 11.54 6.12
N GLU A 166 1.45 10.22 6.33
CA GLU A 166 0.74 9.70 7.50
C GLU A 166 1.45 10.02 8.81
N ALA A 167 2.78 9.78 8.86
CA ALA A 167 3.57 10.05 10.06
C ALA A 167 3.60 11.54 10.39
N VAL A 168 3.76 12.41 9.40
CA VAL A 168 3.69 13.88 9.57
C VAL A 168 2.32 14.29 10.11
N GLY A 169 1.24 13.69 9.63
CA GLY A 169 -0.12 13.95 10.09
C GLY A 169 -0.32 13.54 11.55
N VAL A 170 0.08 12.32 11.91
CA VAL A 170 -0.09 11.72 13.23
C VAL A 170 0.78 12.42 14.28
N VAL A 171 2.09 12.60 14.02
CA VAL A 171 2.99 13.33 14.91
C VAL A 171 2.49 14.76 15.13
N GLY A 172 1.93 15.38 14.08
CA GLY A 172 1.37 16.72 14.16
C GLY A 172 0.15 16.88 15.04
N GLU A 173 -0.50 15.79 15.50
CA GLU A 173 -1.60 15.88 16.49
C GLU A 173 -1.13 16.36 17.86
N SER A 174 0.07 15.95 18.28
CA SER A 174 0.71 16.39 19.53
C SER A 174 2.22 16.21 19.48
N PRO A 175 2.97 17.11 18.80
CA PRO A 175 4.40 16.94 18.55
C PRO A 175 5.24 16.85 19.82
N GLU A 176 4.77 17.39 20.93
CA GLU A 176 5.43 17.37 22.24
C GLU A 176 5.30 16.02 22.96
N HIS A 177 4.33 15.18 22.60
CA HIS A 177 4.03 13.90 23.25
C HIS A 177 4.20 12.69 22.31
N VAL A 178 4.48 12.90 21.02
CA VAL A 178 4.65 11.83 20.05
C VAL A 178 6.10 11.71 19.63
N HIS A 179 6.75 10.63 20.05
CA HIS A 179 8.16 10.32 19.78
C HIS A 179 8.26 9.34 18.62
N LEU A 180 8.64 9.85 17.46
CA LEU A 180 8.77 9.05 16.22
C LEU A 180 10.07 8.26 16.25
N ILE A 181 9.97 6.97 15.99
CA ILE A 181 11.08 6.06 15.70
C ILE A 181 10.83 5.32 14.39
N GLU A 182 11.90 4.96 13.68
CA GLU A 182 11.80 4.23 12.42
C GLU A 182 12.22 2.77 12.54
N HIS A 183 13.27 2.51 13.35
CA HIS A 183 13.91 1.20 13.47
C HIS A 183 14.13 0.80 14.92
N GLU A 184 14.39 -0.50 15.14
CA GLU A 184 14.76 -1.06 16.45
C GLU A 184 15.91 -0.30 17.10
N SER A 185 16.94 0.10 16.30
CA SER A 185 18.10 0.86 16.78
C SER A 185 17.75 2.22 17.39
N ASP A 186 16.62 2.80 17.03
CA ASP A 186 16.20 4.11 17.56
C ASP A 186 15.67 4.00 18.99
N VAL A 187 15.31 2.80 19.43
CA VAL A 187 14.80 2.52 20.78
C VAL A 187 15.82 2.95 21.83
N ASP A 188 17.11 2.81 21.54
CA ASP A 188 18.18 3.20 22.46
C ASP A 188 18.21 4.70 22.76
N SER A 189 17.71 5.53 21.84
CA SER A 189 17.65 6.98 21.98
C SER A 189 16.52 7.47 22.90
N LEU A 190 15.53 6.63 23.18
CA LEU A 190 14.40 6.99 24.03
C LEU A 190 14.79 6.92 25.51
N ASP A 191 14.41 7.94 26.28
CA ASP A 191 14.65 7.99 27.73
C ASP A 191 13.36 8.44 28.45
N PHE A 192 12.70 7.50 29.12
CA PHE A 192 11.48 7.76 29.89
C PHE A 192 11.63 7.24 31.31
N ALA A 193 11.15 8.04 32.28
CA ALA A 193 11.11 7.64 33.68
C ALA A 193 10.16 6.44 33.89
N PRO A 194 10.44 5.56 34.88
CA PRO A 194 9.62 4.33 35.08
C PRO A 194 8.15 4.58 35.44
N ASP A 195 7.79 5.79 35.87
CA ASP A 195 6.41 6.21 36.18
C ASP A 195 5.71 6.91 35.02
N THR A 196 6.42 7.13 33.89
CA THR A 196 5.83 7.69 32.66
C THR A 196 4.85 6.70 32.07
N LYS A 197 3.61 7.14 31.84
CA LYS A 197 2.64 6.34 31.08
C LYS A 197 3.06 6.32 29.62
N LEU A 198 3.39 5.15 29.10
CA LEU A 198 3.81 4.96 27.72
C LEU A 198 2.80 4.12 26.94
N VAL A 199 2.56 4.50 25.70
CA VAL A 199 1.83 3.69 24.74
C VAL A 199 2.57 3.70 23.40
N LEU A 200 2.57 2.58 22.72
CA LEU A 200 3.07 2.49 21.35
C LEU A 200 1.89 2.61 20.38
N LEU A 201 2.14 3.31 19.28
CA LEU A 201 1.29 3.34 18.09
C LEU A 201 2.16 3.13 16.85
N SER A 202 1.57 2.82 15.72
CA SER A 202 2.34 2.62 14.49
C SER A 202 1.65 3.16 13.25
N GLN A 203 2.45 3.41 12.20
CA GLN A 203 1.99 3.71 10.85
C GLN A 203 1.26 2.49 10.27
N THR A 204 0.20 2.75 9.49
CA THR A 204 -0.70 1.69 9.02
C THR A 204 -0.11 0.78 7.94
N THR A 205 1.03 1.17 7.33
CA THR A 205 1.63 0.52 6.15
C THR A 205 3.00 -0.13 6.40
N LEU A 206 3.38 -0.35 7.66
CA LEU A 206 4.66 -0.96 8.01
C LEU A 206 4.70 -2.47 7.74
N SER A 207 5.89 -3.05 7.74
CA SER A 207 6.08 -4.49 7.81
C SER A 207 5.58 -5.03 9.16
N VAL A 208 4.81 -6.11 9.12
CA VAL A 208 4.29 -6.76 10.34
C VAL A 208 5.46 -7.33 11.15
N ASP A 209 6.43 -7.96 10.48
CA ASP A 209 7.55 -8.63 11.15
C ASP A 209 8.54 -7.60 11.72
N GLU A 210 8.97 -6.61 10.92
CA GLU A 210 9.85 -5.52 11.38
C GLU A 210 9.26 -4.73 12.54
N THR A 211 7.94 -4.48 12.49
CA THR A 211 7.25 -3.81 13.59
C THR A 211 7.23 -4.69 14.84
N ALA A 212 7.08 -6.01 14.71
CA ALA A 212 7.12 -6.93 15.85
C ALA A 212 8.49 -6.93 16.55
N ASP A 213 9.59 -6.87 15.80
CA ASP A 213 10.95 -6.79 16.35
C ASP A 213 11.16 -5.47 17.10
N THR A 214 10.74 -4.35 16.51
CA THR A 214 10.79 -3.03 17.16
C THR A 214 9.94 -2.99 18.44
N ILE A 215 8.76 -3.61 18.43
CA ILE A 215 7.89 -3.74 19.61
C ILE A 215 8.57 -4.58 20.68
N ALA A 216 9.24 -5.67 20.33
CA ALA A 216 9.96 -6.52 21.26
C ALA A 216 11.10 -5.75 21.94
N ALA A 217 11.87 -4.95 21.19
CA ALA A 217 12.91 -4.09 21.72
C ALA A 217 12.34 -3.00 22.66
N LEU A 218 11.23 -2.36 22.29
CA LEU A 218 10.53 -1.39 23.15
C LEU A 218 10.07 -2.03 24.46
N LYS A 219 9.49 -3.22 24.42
CA LYS A 219 9.04 -3.95 25.63
C LYS A 219 10.22 -4.40 26.50
N ALA A 220 11.35 -4.75 25.90
CA ALA A 220 12.55 -5.07 26.64
C ALA A 220 13.09 -3.86 27.41
N LYS A 221 13.10 -2.67 26.78
CA LYS A 221 13.57 -1.42 27.41
C LYS A 221 12.54 -0.81 28.35
N PHE A 222 11.26 -0.84 27.96
CA PHE A 222 10.14 -0.25 28.71
C PHE A 222 9.05 -1.31 28.97
N PRO A 223 9.25 -2.23 29.95
CA PRO A 223 8.30 -3.34 30.19
C PRO A 223 6.85 -2.92 30.50
N TRP A 224 6.65 -1.65 30.85
CA TRP A 224 5.32 -1.08 31.16
C TRP A 224 4.65 -0.40 29.96
N ILE A 225 5.28 -0.35 28.78
CA ILE A 225 4.68 0.24 27.58
C ILE A 225 3.40 -0.51 27.20
N GLN A 226 2.35 0.23 26.96
CA GLN A 226 1.07 -0.33 26.54
C GLN A 226 0.98 -0.43 25.01
N GLU A 227 0.25 -1.42 24.55
CA GLU A 227 -0.15 -1.52 23.13
C GLU A 227 -1.54 -0.93 22.93
N PRO A 228 -1.89 -0.48 21.71
CA PRO A 228 -3.25 -0.08 21.40
C PRO A 228 -4.20 -1.28 21.51
N PRO A 229 -5.51 -1.05 21.70
CA PRO A 229 -6.50 -2.13 21.84
C PRO A 229 -6.59 -3.07 20.61
N SER A 230 -6.13 -2.61 19.46
CA SER A 230 -6.04 -3.38 18.20
C SER A 230 -4.86 -2.87 17.39
N SER A 231 -4.28 -3.73 16.55
CA SER A 231 -3.18 -3.36 15.66
C SER A 231 -3.48 -2.08 14.88
N ASP A 232 -2.48 -1.22 14.71
CA ASP A 232 -2.54 -0.04 13.86
C ASP A 232 -2.18 -0.39 12.41
N ILE A 233 -1.36 -1.43 12.19
CA ILE A 233 -1.12 -1.95 10.84
C ILE A 233 -2.46 -2.39 10.26
N CYS A 234 -2.84 -1.80 9.12
CA CYS A 234 -4.16 -2.01 8.58
C CYS A 234 -4.31 -3.42 7.97
N TYR A 235 -5.56 -3.93 7.95
CA TYR A 235 -5.88 -5.24 7.39
C TYR A 235 -5.36 -5.41 5.95
N ALA A 236 -5.43 -4.35 5.14
CA ALA A 236 -4.99 -4.41 3.75
C ALA A 236 -3.48 -4.61 3.63
N THR A 237 -2.70 -3.99 4.52
CA THR A 237 -1.26 -4.20 4.62
C THR A 237 -0.94 -5.63 5.05
N SER A 238 -1.51 -6.09 6.16
CA SER A 238 -1.27 -7.45 6.68
C SER A 238 -1.67 -8.54 5.68
N ASN A 239 -2.83 -8.39 5.02
CA ASN A 239 -3.33 -9.37 4.06
C ASN A 239 -2.42 -9.48 2.83
N ARG A 240 -1.98 -8.32 2.27
CA ARG A 240 -1.08 -8.31 1.12
C ARG A 240 0.28 -8.88 1.45
N GLN A 241 0.83 -8.58 2.63
CA GLN A 241 2.09 -9.18 3.10
C GLN A 241 1.96 -10.71 3.25
N ALA A 242 0.86 -11.21 3.83
CA ALA A 242 0.61 -12.64 3.93
C ALA A 242 0.53 -13.30 2.54
N ALA A 243 -0.16 -12.68 1.58
CA ALA A 243 -0.24 -13.19 0.21
C ALA A 243 1.12 -13.20 -0.49
N VAL A 244 1.91 -12.13 -0.34
CA VAL A 244 3.26 -12.02 -0.93
C VAL A 244 4.22 -13.07 -0.37
N LYS A 245 4.18 -13.35 0.93
CA LYS A 245 5.00 -14.43 1.54
C LYS A 245 4.72 -15.79 0.89
N LEU A 246 3.45 -16.11 0.63
CA LEU A 246 3.08 -17.37 -0.03
C LEU A 246 3.45 -17.40 -1.52
N VAL A 247 3.33 -16.27 -2.21
CA VAL A 247 3.77 -16.13 -3.60
C VAL A 247 5.29 -16.30 -3.72
N ALA A 248 6.06 -15.67 -2.83
CA ALA A 248 7.52 -15.79 -2.81
C ALA A 248 8.00 -17.23 -2.59
N GLN A 249 7.25 -18.04 -1.83
CA GLN A 249 7.57 -19.47 -1.64
C GLN A 249 7.37 -20.32 -2.90
N GLN A 250 6.57 -19.85 -3.85
CA GLN A 250 6.16 -20.57 -5.06
C GLN A 250 6.74 -19.96 -6.34
N SER A 251 7.67 -19.01 -6.23
CA SER A 251 8.22 -18.25 -7.36
C SER A 251 9.73 -18.16 -7.32
N ASP A 252 10.35 -18.04 -8.48
CA ASP A 252 11.81 -17.85 -8.64
C ASP A 252 12.18 -16.37 -8.49
N CYS A 253 11.29 -15.46 -8.85
CA CYS A 253 11.37 -14.05 -8.53
C CYS A 253 9.98 -13.47 -8.24
N VAL A 254 9.91 -12.27 -7.66
CA VAL A 254 8.65 -11.57 -7.40
C VAL A 254 8.71 -10.15 -7.94
N VAL A 255 7.65 -9.73 -8.64
CA VAL A 255 7.46 -8.35 -9.09
C VAL A 255 6.31 -7.73 -8.28
N ILE A 256 6.61 -6.63 -7.61
CA ILE A 256 5.63 -5.80 -6.89
C ILE A 256 5.32 -4.57 -7.74
N VAL A 257 4.09 -4.46 -8.19
CA VAL A 257 3.63 -3.27 -8.90
C VAL A 257 3.29 -2.18 -7.89
N GLY A 258 3.84 -0.98 -8.06
CA GLY A 258 3.57 0.17 -7.18
C GLY A 258 4.68 1.19 -7.11
N SER A 259 4.35 2.43 -6.76
CA SER A 259 5.26 3.57 -6.80
C SER A 259 6.29 3.57 -5.68
N ALA A 260 7.47 4.15 -5.96
CA ALA A 260 8.61 4.19 -5.03
C ALA A 260 8.32 4.96 -3.73
N ASN A 261 7.42 5.93 -3.77
CA ASN A 261 7.00 6.70 -2.61
C ASN A 261 5.82 6.06 -1.84
N SER A 262 5.34 4.88 -2.28
CA SER A 262 4.33 4.11 -1.57
C SER A 262 4.99 3.21 -0.52
N SER A 263 4.90 3.58 0.76
CA SER A 263 5.42 2.77 1.87
C SER A 263 4.92 1.32 1.78
N ASN A 264 3.62 1.10 1.52
CA ASN A 264 3.08 -0.25 1.37
C ASN A 264 3.74 -1.04 0.23
N SER A 265 3.99 -0.41 -0.93
CA SER A 265 4.61 -1.10 -2.08
C SER A 265 6.08 -1.45 -1.82
N VAL A 266 6.82 -0.54 -1.18
CA VAL A 266 8.21 -0.77 -0.78
C VAL A 266 8.29 -1.92 0.23
N ARG A 267 7.43 -1.92 1.27
CA ARG A 267 7.41 -3.00 2.27
C ARG A 267 7.01 -4.35 1.68
N LEU A 268 6.09 -4.38 0.70
CA LEU A 268 5.76 -5.63 0.00
C LEU A 268 6.96 -6.20 -0.78
N MET A 269 7.77 -5.33 -1.41
CA MET A 269 8.98 -5.76 -2.10
C MET A 269 10.01 -6.35 -1.12
N GLU A 270 10.20 -5.72 0.03
CA GLU A 270 11.10 -6.21 1.08
C GLU A 270 10.62 -7.55 1.66
N VAL A 271 9.34 -7.69 1.99
CA VAL A 271 8.73 -8.95 2.43
C VAL A 271 8.86 -10.05 1.35
N ALA A 272 8.73 -9.70 0.07
CA ALA A 272 8.96 -10.63 -1.03
C ALA A 272 10.42 -11.09 -1.08
N GLN A 273 11.37 -10.14 -0.94
CA GLN A 273 12.80 -10.44 -0.94
C GLN A 273 13.20 -11.35 0.25
N GLU A 274 12.67 -11.10 1.44
CA GLU A 274 12.85 -11.96 2.61
C GLU A 274 12.32 -13.38 2.35
N GLY A 275 11.12 -13.50 1.77
CA GLY A 275 10.52 -14.78 1.43
C GLY A 275 11.28 -15.57 0.35
N LEU A 276 11.92 -14.88 -0.58
CA LEU A 276 12.79 -15.48 -1.61
C LEU A 276 14.15 -15.86 -1.03
N GLY A 277 14.70 -15.06 -0.09
CA GLY A 277 16.06 -15.21 0.41
C GLY A 277 17.09 -15.16 -0.72
N GLU A 278 18.06 -16.09 -0.70
CA GLU A 278 19.10 -16.20 -1.73
C GLU A 278 18.63 -16.90 -3.03
N ARG A 279 17.42 -17.48 -3.05
CA ARG A 279 16.88 -18.22 -4.21
C ARG A 279 16.51 -17.34 -5.38
N GLY A 280 16.20 -16.08 -5.13
CA GLY A 280 15.71 -15.16 -6.16
C GLY A 280 15.74 -13.70 -5.74
N LYS A 281 15.18 -12.85 -6.59
CA LYS A 281 15.10 -11.40 -6.35
C LYS A 281 13.67 -10.90 -6.41
N ALA A 282 13.38 -9.90 -5.58
CA ALA A 282 12.16 -9.11 -5.66
C ALA A 282 12.46 -7.78 -6.35
N TYR A 283 11.55 -7.38 -7.24
CA TYR A 283 11.61 -6.12 -7.97
C TYR A 283 10.36 -5.30 -7.70
N ARG A 284 10.49 -3.99 -7.68
CA ARG A 284 9.37 -3.07 -7.65
C ARG A 284 9.36 -2.27 -8.95
N VAL A 285 8.20 -2.20 -9.58
CA VAL A 285 7.98 -1.42 -10.81
C VAL A 285 6.73 -0.56 -10.67
N ASP A 286 6.72 0.62 -11.29
CA ASP A 286 5.51 1.43 -11.37
C ASP A 286 4.49 0.83 -12.35
N ASP A 287 4.99 0.29 -13.48
CA ASP A 287 4.22 -0.36 -14.53
C ASP A 287 5.10 -1.27 -15.40
N ALA A 288 4.51 -1.87 -16.45
CA ALA A 288 5.17 -2.82 -17.33
C ALA A 288 6.38 -2.25 -18.08
N SER A 289 6.47 -0.93 -18.28
CA SER A 289 7.57 -0.31 -19.03
C SER A 289 8.90 -0.34 -18.27
N GLU A 290 8.87 -0.56 -16.96
CA GLU A 290 10.05 -0.68 -16.09
C GLU A 290 10.59 -2.13 -15.99
N LEU A 291 9.93 -3.11 -16.62
CA LEU A 291 10.39 -4.50 -16.63
C LEU A 291 11.64 -4.66 -17.48
N ASP A 292 12.69 -5.26 -16.91
CA ASP A 292 13.86 -5.68 -17.68
C ASP A 292 13.75 -7.19 -18.00
N PRO A 293 13.66 -7.59 -19.28
CA PRO A 293 13.60 -8.99 -19.67
C PRO A 293 14.73 -9.85 -19.09
N ALA A 294 15.90 -9.28 -18.85
CA ALA A 294 17.02 -9.98 -18.26
C ALA A 294 16.75 -10.51 -16.85
N TRP A 295 15.82 -9.91 -16.11
CA TRP A 295 15.44 -10.41 -14.77
C TRP A 295 14.79 -11.79 -14.81
N PHE A 296 14.25 -12.21 -15.94
CA PHE A 296 13.42 -13.42 -16.12
C PHE A 296 14.11 -14.51 -16.89
N GLU A 297 15.39 -14.31 -17.29
CA GLU A 297 16.16 -15.32 -18.01
C GLU A 297 16.38 -16.56 -17.13
N GLY A 298 16.04 -17.74 -17.69
CA GLY A 298 16.22 -19.02 -16.99
C GLY A 298 15.20 -19.30 -15.87
N LEU A 299 14.24 -18.40 -15.61
CA LEU A 299 13.22 -18.63 -14.60
C LEU A 299 12.02 -19.41 -15.15
N GLU A 300 11.37 -20.20 -14.28
CA GLU A 300 10.16 -20.98 -14.57
C GLU A 300 8.89 -20.35 -13.97
N SER A 301 9.05 -19.52 -12.94
CA SER A 301 7.93 -18.92 -12.23
C SER A 301 8.21 -17.48 -11.80
N VAL A 302 7.23 -16.59 -12.02
CA VAL A 302 7.27 -15.19 -11.59
C VAL A 302 6.07 -14.89 -10.71
N GLY A 303 6.34 -14.50 -9.46
CA GLY A 303 5.33 -14.01 -8.54
C GLY A 303 4.93 -12.58 -8.84
N ILE A 304 3.65 -12.26 -8.77
CA ILE A 304 3.14 -10.88 -8.93
C ILE A 304 2.26 -10.52 -7.75
N SER A 305 2.50 -9.33 -7.20
CA SER A 305 1.57 -8.65 -6.32
C SER A 305 1.58 -7.15 -6.61
N SER A 306 0.75 -6.39 -5.91
CA SER A 306 0.73 -4.94 -6.04
C SER A 306 0.36 -4.24 -4.74
N GLY A 307 0.82 -2.99 -4.63
CA GLY A 307 0.49 -2.14 -3.51
C GLY A 307 -0.99 -1.80 -3.44
N ALA A 308 -1.43 -1.37 -2.24
CA ALA A 308 -2.82 -1.02 -1.95
C ALA A 308 -3.35 0.22 -2.69
N SER A 309 -2.48 0.94 -3.42
CA SER A 309 -2.81 2.11 -4.24
C SER A 309 -2.68 1.88 -5.74
N VAL A 310 -2.59 0.62 -6.18
CA VAL A 310 -2.33 0.24 -7.58
C VAL A 310 -3.61 -0.22 -8.25
N PRO A 311 -4.02 0.41 -9.36
CA PRO A 311 -5.15 -0.07 -10.17
C PRO A 311 -4.82 -1.39 -10.89
N ASP A 312 -5.83 -2.22 -11.08
CA ASP A 312 -5.68 -3.57 -11.69
C ASP A 312 -5.13 -3.53 -13.12
N GLU A 313 -5.35 -2.44 -13.85
CA GLU A 313 -4.86 -2.25 -15.21
C GLU A 313 -3.32 -2.29 -15.28
N LEU A 314 -2.63 -1.75 -14.28
CA LEU A 314 -1.16 -1.78 -14.22
C LEU A 314 -0.64 -3.20 -13.96
N VAL A 315 -1.33 -3.95 -13.11
CA VAL A 315 -1.01 -5.36 -12.86
C VAL A 315 -1.23 -6.20 -14.12
N SER A 316 -2.35 -5.97 -14.81
CA SER A 316 -2.66 -6.63 -16.08
C SER A 316 -1.59 -6.36 -17.14
N GLY A 317 -1.13 -5.10 -17.25
CA GLY A 317 -0.04 -4.75 -18.18
C GLY A 317 1.28 -5.51 -17.87
N VAL A 318 1.62 -5.69 -16.59
CA VAL A 318 2.78 -6.50 -16.17
C VAL A 318 2.59 -7.97 -16.54
N ILE A 319 1.39 -8.53 -16.32
CA ILE A 319 1.06 -9.91 -16.71
C ILE A 319 1.19 -10.09 -18.22
N ASP A 320 0.63 -9.18 -19.02
CA ASP A 320 0.72 -9.24 -20.49
C ASP A 320 2.18 -9.19 -20.96
N ALA A 321 3.01 -8.35 -20.37
CA ALA A 321 4.44 -8.29 -20.67
C ALA A 321 5.16 -9.61 -20.34
N LEU A 322 4.86 -10.23 -19.22
CA LEU A 322 5.43 -11.54 -18.86
C LEU A 322 4.93 -12.66 -19.76
N GLN A 323 3.68 -12.64 -20.21
CA GLN A 323 3.17 -13.60 -21.20
C GLN A 323 3.93 -13.50 -22.53
N ASN A 324 4.28 -12.29 -22.98
CA ASN A 324 5.12 -12.08 -24.15
C ASN A 324 6.55 -12.63 -23.98
N LEU A 325 7.03 -12.79 -22.72
CA LEU A 325 8.29 -13.44 -22.37
C LEU A 325 8.14 -14.96 -22.17
N GLY A 326 6.96 -15.52 -22.42
CA GLY A 326 6.69 -16.97 -22.39
C GLY A 326 6.09 -17.48 -21.08
N PHE A 327 5.78 -16.64 -20.09
CA PHE A 327 5.10 -17.03 -18.83
C PHE A 327 3.59 -17.14 -19.05
N THR A 328 3.15 -18.18 -19.76
CA THR A 328 1.75 -18.34 -20.18
C THR A 328 0.87 -19.10 -19.20
N GLY A 329 1.48 -19.84 -18.25
CA GLY A 329 0.76 -20.46 -17.14
C GLY A 329 0.31 -19.43 -16.12
N MET A 330 -0.86 -19.65 -15.49
CA MET A 330 -1.39 -18.74 -14.46
C MET A 330 -1.81 -19.56 -13.24
N LYS A 331 -1.33 -19.13 -12.05
CA LYS A 331 -1.77 -19.60 -10.75
C LYS A 331 -2.21 -18.42 -9.91
N SER A 332 -3.26 -18.56 -9.10
CA SER A 332 -3.64 -17.58 -8.07
C SER A 332 -3.41 -18.16 -6.68
N VAL A 333 -2.83 -17.35 -5.79
CA VAL A 333 -2.63 -17.66 -4.37
C VAL A 333 -3.56 -16.77 -3.57
N GLU A 334 -4.73 -17.32 -3.23
CA GLU A 334 -5.76 -16.63 -2.44
C GLU A 334 -5.49 -16.89 -0.94
N THR A 335 -5.41 -15.82 -0.13
CA THR A 335 -5.25 -15.92 1.34
C THR A 335 -6.53 -15.59 2.07
N ILE A 336 -7.15 -14.44 1.78
CA ILE A 336 -8.36 -13.97 2.42
C ILE A 336 -9.17 -13.11 1.46
N LYS A 337 -10.51 -13.22 1.52
CA LYS A 337 -11.41 -12.32 0.80
C LYS A 337 -11.66 -11.04 1.58
N GLU A 338 -11.33 -9.92 0.99
CA GLU A 338 -11.58 -8.60 1.57
C GLU A 338 -13.00 -8.14 1.23
N ASN A 339 -13.81 -7.87 2.26
CA ASN A 339 -15.19 -7.39 2.13
C ASN A 339 -15.37 -6.01 2.78
N MET A 340 -14.26 -5.31 3.05
CA MET A 340 -14.31 -3.99 3.68
C MET A 340 -14.71 -2.93 2.66
N HIS A 341 -15.66 -2.07 3.04
CA HIS A 341 -16.07 -0.90 2.27
C HIS A 341 -16.20 0.30 3.18
N PHE A 342 -15.71 1.45 2.75
CA PHE A 342 -15.87 2.70 3.47
C PHE A 342 -16.81 3.64 2.72
N VAL A 343 -17.71 4.24 3.46
CA VAL A 343 -18.60 5.26 2.91
C VAL A 343 -17.85 6.55 2.58
N LEU A 344 -18.31 7.27 1.56
CA LEU A 344 -17.76 8.59 1.20
C LEU A 344 -17.75 9.56 2.38
N PRO A 345 -16.91 10.61 2.36
CA PRO A 345 -16.94 11.69 3.32
C PRO A 345 -18.33 12.26 3.52
N ALA A 346 -18.64 12.76 4.74
CA ALA A 346 -19.97 13.23 5.10
C ALA A 346 -20.45 14.37 4.17
N GLU A 347 -19.52 15.19 3.71
CA GLU A 347 -19.72 16.34 2.84
C GLU A 347 -20.30 15.94 1.46
N LEU A 348 -19.97 14.71 0.99
CA LEU A 348 -20.42 14.18 -0.30
C LEU A 348 -21.62 13.23 -0.20
N ARG A 349 -22.02 12.85 1.00
CA ARG A 349 -23.21 12.01 1.18
C ARG A 349 -24.46 12.84 0.94
N ARG A 350 -25.32 12.40 0.01
CA ARG A 350 -26.64 13.06 -0.19
C ARG A 350 -27.36 13.08 1.16
N LYS A 351 -27.75 14.26 1.63
CA LYS A 351 -28.75 14.36 2.72
C LYS A 351 -30.04 13.71 2.21
N LYS A 352 -30.42 12.60 2.85
CA LYS A 352 -31.73 11.97 2.58
C LYS A 352 -32.87 12.88 3.00
#